data_0caf0554d9f8254c4c08266b7d0736fd
#
_entry.id   0caf0554d9f8254c4c08266b7d0736fd
#
_cell.length_a   1.000
_cell.length_b   1.000
_cell.length_c   1.000
_cell.angle_alpha   90.00
_cell.angle_beta   90.00
_cell.angle_gamma   90.00
#
_symmetry.space_group_name_H-M   'P 1'
#
loop_
_entity.id
_entity.type
_entity.pdbx_description
1 polymer ?
#
loop_
_entity_poly.entity_id
_entity_poly.type
_entity_poly.pdbx_seq_one_letter_code
_entity_poly.pdbx_strand_id
1 'polypeptide(L)'
;MRSFPFYRQHDAMQCGIACLRMICAFLGKNYSIDSLSKICFASKDGVSLLGISEAAGELGLKTTCGKMSIDQLAKVELPVILHWNQNHFVVLYKIKSRKGRKSVYYVADPGNGLMQYQEKDFVDRWITVRSKGEDKGVAMIIQPTPAFYQQESTQAAGKRTFAFLLGYFKQFKYYFGQIILGLIVGCVLQLIFPFLTQAIVDVGITHKDLSFIWLILLGQLTLIFSQTILDFIQRWILLHISMRINISLISDFFIKLLKLPMGFFDTKLMGDLIQRMGDHKRVEQFLTTQSLTVLFSFLTFVVFGIVLLIYDKMIFLIFVMGSVLYGVWIAFFLRKRKVLDYELFEKQAENNNKTYQFITTMQEIKLQDCEQRRRWEWEDVQAGLFHLQMRSLKLKQAQEAGGVCITQVKNILITILAATSVLEGQMTLGMMLAVQYIIGQLNRPVEQLMNFIYASQDVKISLDRINEIHAQMNEEDHSDSLATYPDDNRDLSFRNVDFKYDPHSLRKTIDDVSFTVPGGKVTAIVGTSGSGKTTLIKLLLGYYPVSGGKICIGNTPISELNLKWWRRQCGVVMQDGVVFSESIARNIAVDDGEIDAGRLLR
;
A
#
# COMPACT_ATOMS: atom_id res chain seq x y z
N MET A 1 -8.95 0.90 -30.81
CA MET A 1 -8.76 -0.38 -30.11
C MET A 1 -8.70 -0.08 -28.62
N ARG A 2 -9.58 -0.69 -27.81
CA ARG A 2 -9.52 -0.55 -26.35
C ARG A 2 -8.15 -1.08 -25.87
N SER A 3 -7.46 -0.33 -25.00
CA SER A 3 -6.24 -0.78 -24.36
C SER A 3 -6.57 -2.01 -23.50
N PHE A 4 -5.69 -3.01 -23.47
CA PHE A 4 -5.89 -4.17 -22.60
C PHE A 4 -5.99 -3.72 -21.14
N PRO A 5 -6.99 -4.18 -20.36
CA PRO A 5 -7.15 -3.79 -18.98
C PRO A 5 -5.97 -4.32 -18.17
N PHE A 6 -5.30 -3.44 -17.43
CA PHE A 6 -4.15 -3.79 -16.64
C PHE A 6 -4.45 -3.58 -15.16
N TYR A 7 -4.21 -4.62 -14.35
CA TYR A 7 -4.29 -4.59 -12.90
C TYR A 7 -2.98 -5.08 -12.30
N ARG A 8 -2.46 -4.32 -11.37
CA ARG A 8 -1.21 -4.65 -10.70
C ARG A 8 -1.48 -5.52 -9.48
N GLN A 9 -0.58 -6.45 -9.18
CA GLN A 9 -0.62 -7.22 -7.93
C GLN A 9 -0.28 -6.31 -6.75
N HIS A 10 -0.86 -6.59 -5.58
CA HIS A 10 -0.64 -5.82 -4.36
C HIS A 10 0.44 -6.45 -3.48
N ASP A 11 0.64 -7.76 -3.60
CA ASP A 11 1.74 -8.51 -3.00
C ASP A 11 2.32 -9.52 -3.99
N ALA A 12 3.50 -10.07 -3.66
CA ALA A 12 4.22 -10.98 -4.54
C ALA A 12 3.46 -12.29 -4.84
N MET A 13 2.51 -12.68 -3.99
CA MET A 13 1.77 -13.94 -4.08
C MET A 13 0.49 -13.84 -4.91
N GLN A 14 0.09 -12.64 -5.32
CA GLN A 14 -1.18 -12.38 -6.01
C GLN A 14 -1.07 -12.30 -7.55
N CYS A 15 0.05 -12.71 -8.14
CA CYS A 15 0.24 -12.61 -9.60
C CYS A 15 -0.84 -13.36 -10.38
N GLY A 16 -1.20 -14.61 -9.99
CA GLY A 16 -2.25 -15.40 -10.63
C GLY A 16 -3.64 -14.77 -10.51
N ILE A 17 -3.97 -14.20 -9.33
CA ILE A 17 -5.23 -13.50 -9.08
C ILE A 17 -5.35 -12.24 -9.95
N ALA A 18 -4.27 -11.47 -10.05
CA ALA A 18 -4.23 -10.29 -10.91
C ALA A 18 -4.38 -10.66 -12.39
N CYS A 19 -3.78 -11.77 -12.84
CA CYS A 19 -3.97 -12.30 -14.19
C CYS A 19 -5.43 -12.68 -14.46
N LEU A 20 -6.07 -13.43 -13.55
CA LEU A 20 -7.49 -13.79 -13.68
C LEU A 20 -8.37 -12.55 -13.72
N ARG A 21 -8.12 -11.55 -12.86
CA ARG A 21 -8.81 -10.26 -12.86
C ARG A 21 -8.70 -9.53 -14.18
N MET A 22 -7.48 -9.49 -14.77
CA MET A 22 -7.26 -8.85 -16.07
C MET A 22 -8.08 -9.51 -17.18
N ILE A 23 -8.15 -10.85 -17.18
CA ILE A 23 -8.95 -11.59 -18.16
C ILE A 23 -10.44 -11.36 -17.96
N CYS A 24 -10.94 -11.42 -16.72
CA CYS A 24 -12.35 -11.12 -16.43
C CYS A 24 -12.73 -9.69 -16.89
N ALA A 25 -11.86 -8.71 -16.65
CA ALA A 25 -12.08 -7.33 -17.09
C ALA A 25 -12.03 -7.18 -18.62
N PHE A 26 -11.16 -7.93 -19.30
CA PHE A 26 -11.14 -7.99 -20.77
C PHE A 26 -12.44 -8.57 -21.33
N LEU A 27 -13.01 -9.58 -20.67
CA LEU A 27 -14.30 -10.18 -21.00
C LEU A 27 -15.51 -9.34 -20.58
N GLY A 28 -15.29 -8.17 -19.94
CA GLY A 28 -16.32 -7.19 -19.63
C GLY A 28 -16.85 -7.21 -18.18
N LYS A 29 -16.27 -8.04 -17.28
CA LYS A 29 -16.65 -8.10 -15.86
C LYS A 29 -15.51 -7.70 -14.94
N ASN A 30 -15.81 -6.89 -13.95
CA ASN A 30 -14.86 -6.43 -12.95
C ASN A 30 -15.12 -7.11 -11.61
N TYR A 31 -14.12 -7.82 -11.11
CA TYR A 31 -14.09 -8.43 -9.79
C TYR A 31 -13.09 -7.72 -8.87
N SER A 32 -13.35 -7.70 -7.56
CA SER A 32 -12.38 -7.21 -6.58
C SER A 32 -11.25 -8.24 -6.40
N ILE A 33 -10.05 -7.77 -6.01
CA ILE A 33 -8.95 -8.68 -5.67
C ILE A 33 -9.37 -9.57 -4.50
N ASP A 34 -10.09 -9.01 -3.51
CA ASP A 34 -10.52 -9.71 -2.31
C ASP A 34 -11.49 -10.86 -2.62
N SER A 35 -12.45 -10.64 -3.53
CA SER A 35 -13.36 -11.71 -3.96
C SER A 35 -12.61 -12.83 -4.68
N LEU A 36 -11.68 -12.47 -5.57
CA LEU A 36 -10.88 -13.46 -6.29
C LEU A 36 -9.86 -14.17 -5.38
N SER A 37 -9.29 -13.48 -4.40
CA SER A 37 -8.36 -14.09 -3.44
C SER A 37 -8.99 -15.19 -2.59
N LYS A 38 -10.29 -15.02 -2.24
CA LYS A 38 -11.04 -16.05 -1.50
C LYS A 38 -11.27 -17.30 -2.33
N ILE A 39 -11.57 -17.13 -3.60
CA ILE A 39 -11.86 -18.23 -4.54
C ILE A 39 -10.56 -18.91 -4.99
N CYS A 40 -9.49 -18.15 -5.27
CA CYS A 40 -8.21 -18.67 -5.77
C CYS A 40 -7.35 -19.31 -4.67
N PHE A 41 -7.62 -19.10 -3.40
CA PHE A 41 -6.84 -19.55 -2.25
C PHE A 41 -5.33 -19.32 -2.40
N ALA A 42 -4.90 -18.08 -2.16
CA ALA A 42 -3.48 -17.73 -2.17
C ALA A 42 -2.78 -18.25 -0.90
N SER A 43 -1.72 -19.05 -1.06
CA SER A 43 -0.83 -19.47 0.03
C SER A 43 0.40 -18.56 0.15
N LYS A 44 1.28 -18.81 1.13
CA LYS A 44 2.60 -18.14 1.23
C LYS A 44 3.50 -18.41 0.02
N ASP A 45 3.26 -19.49 -0.69
CA ASP A 45 3.99 -19.90 -1.90
C ASP A 45 3.34 -19.35 -3.18
N GLY A 46 2.24 -18.61 -3.06
CA GLY A 46 1.47 -18.05 -4.17
C GLY A 46 0.20 -18.83 -4.50
N VAL A 47 -0.33 -18.62 -5.69
CA VAL A 47 -1.52 -19.30 -6.22
C VAL A 47 -1.10 -20.38 -7.20
N SER A 48 -1.65 -21.58 -7.05
CA SER A 48 -1.39 -22.68 -8.00
C SER A 48 -2.19 -22.51 -9.31
N LEU A 49 -1.72 -23.10 -10.40
CA LEU A 49 -2.49 -23.16 -11.65
C LEU A 49 -3.86 -23.83 -11.46
N LEU A 50 -3.93 -24.83 -10.58
CA LEU A 50 -5.18 -25.48 -10.23
C LEU A 50 -6.12 -24.52 -9.51
N GLY A 51 -5.64 -23.75 -8.52
CA GLY A 51 -6.43 -22.75 -7.81
C GLY A 51 -6.98 -21.66 -8.75
N ILE A 52 -6.18 -21.20 -9.74
CA ILE A 52 -6.66 -20.27 -10.77
C ILE A 52 -7.73 -20.91 -11.64
N SER A 53 -7.55 -22.19 -12.02
CA SER A 53 -8.47 -22.93 -12.86
C SER A 53 -9.83 -23.16 -12.19
N GLU A 54 -9.84 -23.56 -10.93
CA GLU A 54 -11.05 -23.80 -10.15
C GLU A 54 -11.78 -22.50 -9.87
N ALA A 55 -11.05 -21.45 -9.49
CA ALA A 55 -11.63 -20.10 -9.32
C ALA A 55 -12.26 -19.60 -10.63
N ALA A 56 -11.60 -19.81 -11.76
CA ALA A 56 -12.18 -19.48 -13.07
C ALA A 56 -13.46 -20.29 -13.34
N GLY A 57 -13.48 -21.59 -12.95
CA GLY A 57 -14.66 -22.45 -13.05
C GLY A 57 -15.84 -21.94 -12.23
N GLU A 58 -15.61 -21.54 -10.97
CA GLU A 58 -16.64 -20.92 -10.11
C GLU A 58 -17.21 -19.62 -10.70
N LEU A 59 -16.37 -18.87 -11.43
CA LEU A 59 -16.80 -17.66 -12.14
C LEU A 59 -17.52 -17.96 -13.47
N GLY A 60 -17.69 -19.24 -13.82
CA GLY A 60 -18.33 -19.64 -15.09
C GLY A 60 -17.40 -19.53 -16.30
N LEU A 61 -16.09 -19.60 -16.09
CA LEU A 61 -15.08 -19.67 -17.16
C LEU A 61 -14.61 -21.10 -17.33
N LYS A 62 -14.43 -21.54 -18.57
CA LYS A 62 -13.82 -22.84 -18.88
C LYS A 62 -12.32 -22.66 -19.07
N THR A 63 -11.52 -23.47 -18.39
CA THR A 63 -10.07 -23.44 -18.48
C THR A 63 -9.51 -24.69 -19.11
N THR A 64 -8.41 -24.54 -19.85
CA THR A 64 -7.63 -25.65 -20.40
C THR A 64 -6.14 -25.36 -20.17
N CYS A 65 -5.49 -26.16 -19.32
CA CYS A 65 -4.08 -26.04 -18.98
C CYS A 65 -3.26 -27.07 -19.73
N GLY A 66 -2.12 -26.65 -20.27
CA GLY A 66 -1.24 -27.58 -20.98
C GLY A 66 0.14 -27.04 -21.29
N LYS A 67 1.04 -27.97 -21.63
CA LYS A 67 2.37 -27.63 -22.18
C LYS A 67 2.25 -27.52 -23.69
N MET A 68 2.67 -26.40 -24.27
CA MET A 68 2.58 -26.15 -25.70
C MET A 68 3.86 -25.52 -26.25
N SER A 69 4.10 -25.74 -27.55
CA SER A 69 5.18 -25.09 -28.28
C SER A 69 4.80 -23.67 -28.71
N ILE A 70 5.79 -22.89 -29.16
CA ILE A 70 5.55 -21.52 -29.60
C ILE A 70 4.62 -21.42 -30.81
N ASP A 71 4.69 -22.42 -31.71
CA ASP A 71 3.81 -22.52 -32.87
C ASP A 71 2.37 -22.87 -32.50
N GLN A 72 2.19 -23.65 -31.45
CA GLN A 72 0.88 -23.95 -30.88
C GLN A 72 0.30 -22.70 -30.18
N LEU A 73 1.12 -22.01 -29.40
CA LEU A 73 0.72 -20.76 -28.70
C LEU A 73 0.27 -19.69 -29.70
N ALA A 74 0.91 -19.58 -30.85
CA ALA A 74 0.54 -18.60 -31.88
C ALA A 74 -0.85 -18.85 -32.51
N LYS A 75 -1.40 -20.08 -32.37
CA LYS A 75 -2.73 -20.46 -32.87
C LYS A 75 -3.83 -20.38 -31.84
N VAL A 76 -3.50 -20.11 -30.57
CA VAL A 76 -4.46 -20.04 -29.48
C VAL A 76 -5.16 -18.69 -29.48
N GLU A 77 -6.43 -18.67 -29.11
CA GLU A 77 -7.21 -17.44 -28.89
C GLU A 77 -6.71 -16.71 -27.65
N LEU A 78 -6.37 -15.42 -27.81
CA LEU A 78 -5.84 -14.57 -26.74
C LEU A 78 -6.99 -13.79 -26.05
N PRO A 79 -6.87 -13.48 -24.75
CA PRO A 79 -5.71 -13.58 -23.87
C PRO A 79 -5.54 -14.94 -23.18
N VAL A 80 -4.29 -15.32 -22.83
CA VAL A 80 -3.95 -16.54 -22.11
C VAL A 80 -3.02 -16.26 -20.93
N ILE A 81 -3.13 -17.02 -19.83
CA ILE A 81 -2.19 -16.96 -18.72
C ILE A 81 -1.00 -17.86 -19.02
N LEU A 82 0.19 -17.34 -18.81
CA LEU A 82 1.45 -18.06 -18.98
C LEU A 82 2.16 -18.22 -17.63
N HIS A 83 2.76 -19.39 -17.41
CA HIS A 83 3.69 -19.60 -16.30
C HIS A 83 5.08 -19.09 -16.71
N TRP A 84 5.55 -18.07 -16.02
CA TRP A 84 6.69 -17.24 -16.39
C TRP A 84 7.85 -17.41 -15.42
N ASN A 85 9.06 -17.56 -15.90
CA ASN A 85 10.27 -17.76 -15.09
C ASN A 85 10.13 -18.85 -14.01
N GLN A 86 9.21 -19.81 -14.18
CA GLN A 86 8.90 -20.93 -13.26
C GLN A 86 8.31 -20.53 -11.88
N ASN A 87 8.09 -19.27 -11.61
CA ASN A 87 7.62 -18.78 -10.31
C ASN A 87 6.60 -17.62 -10.39
N HIS A 88 6.18 -17.25 -11.59
CA HIS A 88 5.32 -16.09 -11.81
C HIS A 88 4.24 -16.35 -12.85
N PHE A 89 3.13 -15.60 -12.82
CA PHE A 89 2.07 -15.66 -13.82
C PHE A 89 1.93 -14.32 -14.53
N VAL A 90 1.78 -14.39 -15.86
CA VAL A 90 1.57 -13.22 -16.72
C VAL A 90 0.49 -13.50 -17.75
N VAL A 91 -0.10 -12.46 -18.35
CA VAL A 91 -1.11 -12.59 -19.40
C VAL A 91 -0.52 -12.21 -20.76
N LEU A 92 -0.50 -13.14 -21.70
CA LEU A 92 -0.22 -12.83 -23.10
C LEU A 92 -1.52 -12.38 -23.76
N TYR A 93 -1.59 -11.11 -24.19
CA TYR A 93 -2.83 -10.54 -24.73
C TYR A 93 -2.76 -10.17 -26.22
N LYS A 94 -1.56 -10.19 -26.84
CA LYS A 94 -1.40 -9.90 -28.26
C LYS A 94 -0.08 -10.43 -28.80
N ILE A 95 -0.13 -11.01 -29.99
CA ILE A 95 1.04 -11.39 -30.78
C ILE A 95 1.00 -10.59 -32.08
N LYS A 96 2.12 -9.96 -32.45
CA LYS A 96 2.28 -9.24 -33.72
C LYS A 96 3.31 -9.96 -34.55
N SER A 97 2.84 -10.76 -35.52
CA SER A 97 3.70 -11.37 -36.54
C SER A 97 3.76 -10.45 -37.78
N ARG A 98 4.95 -10.18 -38.29
CA ARG A 98 5.16 -9.49 -39.57
C ARG A 98 5.90 -10.45 -40.51
N LYS A 99 5.38 -10.65 -41.72
CA LYS A 99 6.08 -11.40 -42.76
C LYS A 99 7.52 -10.87 -42.90
N GLY A 100 8.52 -11.76 -42.69
CA GLY A 100 9.95 -11.42 -42.80
C GLY A 100 10.60 -10.73 -41.60
N ARG A 101 9.91 -10.56 -40.43
CA ARG A 101 10.48 -10.05 -39.17
C ARG A 101 10.07 -10.94 -38.00
N LYS A 102 10.94 -11.02 -36.97
CA LYS A 102 10.67 -11.74 -35.72
C LYS A 102 9.36 -11.26 -35.07
N SER A 103 8.58 -12.21 -34.56
CA SER A 103 7.32 -11.95 -33.87
C SER A 103 7.55 -11.11 -32.58
N VAL A 104 6.61 -10.22 -32.25
CA VAL A 104 6.63 -9.42 -31.01
C VAL A 104 5.46 -9.84 -30.15
N TYR A 105 5.75 -10.21 -28.90
CA TYR A 105 4.82 -10.69 -27.89
C TYR A 105 4.50 -9.57 -26.90
N TYR A 106 3.21 -9.32 -26.70
CA TYR A 106 2.70 -8.29 -25.77
C TYR A 106 2.17 -8.97 -24.52
N VAL A 107 2.85 -8.77 -23.43
CA VAL A 107 2.59 -9.42 -22.14
C VAL A 107 2.15 -8.39 -21.11
N ALA A 108 1.07 -8.66 -20.42
CA ALA A 108 0.66 -7.92 -19.23
C ALA A 108 1.18 -8.67 -18.01
N ASP A 109 2.23 -8.13 -17.42
CA ASP A 109 2.88 -8.66 -16.23
C ASP A 109 2.34 -7.92 -15.00
N PRO A 110 1.65 -8.60 -14.06
CA PRO A 110 1.10 -7.96 -12.88
C PRO A 110 2.12 -7.22 -12.01
N GLY A 111 3.38 -7.64 -12.01
CA GLY A 111 4.48 -6.99 -11.30
C GLY A 111 5.06 -5.82 -12.10
N ASN A 112 5.37 -6.05 -13.40
CA ASN A 112 6.21 -5.16 -14.18
C ASN A 112 5.43 -4.25 -15.17
N GLY A 113 4.15 -4.51 -15.42
CA GLY A 113 3.33 -3.69 -16.33
C GLY A 113 3.11 -4.30 -17.72
N LEU A 114 2.74 -3.47 -18.69
CA LEU A 114 2.56 -3.91 -20.06
C LEU A 114 3.91 -3.92 -20.78
N MET A 115 4.42 -5.11 -21.07
CA MET A 115 5.73 -5.36 -21.63
C MET A 115 5.66 -5.85 -23.08
N GLN A 116 6.72 -5.62 -23.84
CA GLN A 116 6.89 -6.11 -25.21
C GLN A 116 8.19 -6.91 -25.28
N TYR A 117 8.09 -8.15 -25.69
CA TYR A 117 9.24 -9.04 -25.81
C TYR A 117 9.44 -9.43 -27.26
N GLN A 118 10.72 -9.53 -27.70
CA GLN A 118 11.09 -10.21 -28.92
C GLN A 118 11.03 -11.73 -28.68
N GLU A 119 10.86 -12.48 -29.74
CA GLU A 119 10.67 -13.94 -29.67
C GLU A 119 11.74 -14.67 -28.83
N LYS A 120 13.02 -14.29 -28.97
CA LYS A 120 14.11 -14.88 -28.18
C LYS A 120 13.95 -14.65 -26.68
N ASP A 121 13.71 -13.40 -26.28
CA ASP A 121 13.56 -13.02 -24.87
C ASP A 121 12.28 -13.59 -24.26
N PHE A 122 11.23 -13.76 -25.07
CA PHE A 122 9.98 -14.39 -24.67
C PHE A 122 10.16 -15.88 -24.42
N VAL A 123 10.81 -16.58 -25.35
CA VAL A 123 11.10 -18.01 -25.28
C VAL A 123 11.97 -18.34 -24.07
N ASP A 124 13.03 -17.57 -23.82
CA ASP A 124 13.95 -17.79 -22.70
C ASP A 124 13.25 -17.69 -21.33
N ARG A 125 12.17 -16.90 -21.22
CA ARG A 125 11.43 -16.70 -19.97
C ARG A 125 10.22 -17.62 -19.81
N TRP A 126 9.61 -18.07 -20.93
CA TRP A 126 8.38 -18.86 -20.88
C TRP A 126 8.64 -20.36 -20.93
N ILE A 127 9.67 -20.83 -21.64
CA ILE A 127 9.94 -22.25 -21.79
C ILE A 127 10.42 -22.87 -20.49
N THR A 128 9.67 -23.89 -20.04
CA THR A 128 9.89 -24.57 -18.78
C THR A 128 10.50 -25.97 -18.93
N VAL A 129 10.30 -26.59 -20.08
CA VAL A 129 10.73 -27.99 -20.33
C VAL A 129 11.35 -28.10 -21.71
N ARG A 130 12.60 -28.52 -21.73
CA ARG A 130 13.31 -28.95 -22.94
C ARG A 130 13.31 -30.50 -22.98
N SER A 131 12.40 -31.11 -23.72
CA SER A 131 12.26 -32.55 -23.80
C SER A 131 12.14 -32.99 -25.26
N LYS A 132 12.95 -33.97 -25.67
CA LYS A 132 12.93 -34.59 -27.00
C LYS A 132 13.02 -33.61 -28.19
N GLY A 133 13.81 -32.52 -28.05
CA GLY A 133 14.01 -31.58 -29.16
C GLY A 133 12.89 -30.55 -29.34
N GLU A 134 11.84 -30.56 -28.54
CA GLU A 134 10.79 -29.55 -28.55
C GLU A 134 10.80 -28.71 -27.26
N ASP A 135 10.87 -27.41 -27.42
CA ASP A 135 10.80 -26.43 -26.35
C ASP A 135 9.33 -26.13 -26.01
N LYS A 136 8.88 -26.46 -24.81
CA LYS A 136 7.47 -26.28 -24.37
C LYS A 136 7.36 -25.44 -23.11
N GLY A 137 6.42 -24.50 -23.12
CA GLY A 137 6.02 -23.70 -21.98
C GLY A 137 4.60 -24.03 -21.50
N VAL A 138 4.30 -23.71 -20.26
CA VAL A 138 2.97 -23.92 -19.67
C VAL A 138 2.08 -22.72 -19.94
N ALA A 139 0.87 -22.97 -20.43
CA ALA A 139 -0.16 -21.96 -20.64
C ALA A 139 -1.54 -22.46 -20.20
N MET A 140 -2.37 -21.52 -19.74
CA MET A 140 -3.76 -21.71 -19.39
C MET A 140 -4.63 -20.88 -20.32
N ILE A 141 -5.46 -21.55 -21.13
CA ILE A 141 -6.45 -20.95 -22.00
C ILE A 141 -7.73 -20.77 -21.20
N ILE A 142 -8.37 -19.59 -21.27
CA ILE A 142 -9.58 -19.27 -20.55
C ILE A 142 -10.64 -18.82 -21.54
N GLN A 143 -11.79 -19.48 -21.51
CA GLN A 143 -12.93 -19.20 -22.40
C GLN A 143 -14.18 -18.91 -21.58
N PRO A 144 -14.93 -17.86 -21.89
CA PRO A 144 -16.17 -17.54 -21.18
C PRO A 144 -17.28 -18.54 -21.57
N THR A 145 -18.05 -18.98 -20.57
CA THR A 145 -19.29 -19.73 -20.79
C THR A 145 -20.51 -18.80 -20.63
N PRO A 146 -21.72 -19.20 -21.04
CA PRO A 146 -22.93 -18.43 -20.79
C PRO A 146 -23.17 -18.12 -19.31
N ALA A 147 -22.77 -19.01 -18.40
CA ALA A 147 -22.84 -18.83 -16.95
C ALA A 147 -22.00 -17.64 -16.46
N PHE A 148 -20.85 -17.38 -17.08
CA PHE A 148 -20.01 -16.23 -16.75
C PHE A 148 -20.79 -14.90 -16.89
N TYR A 149 -21.58 -14.74 -17.94
CA TYR A 149 -22.31 -13.50 -18.20
C TYR A 149 -23.58 -13.36 -17.34
N GLN A 150 -24.11 -14.46 -16.79
CA GLN A 150 -25.30 -14.45 -15.92
C GLN A 150 -24.96 -14.09 -14.45
N GLN A 151 -23.74 -14.36 -13.98
CA GLN A 151 -23.33 -13.99 -12.63
C GLN A 151 -23.26 -12.47 -12.46
N GLU A 152 -23.70 -11.97 -11.32
CA GLU A 152 -23.51 -10.55 -10.97
C GLU A 152 -22.03 -10.28 -10.72
N SER A 153 -21.49 -9.22 -11.33
CA SER A 153 -20.14 -8.73 -11.00
C SER A 153 -20.17 -8.21 -9.56
N THR A 154 -19.40 -8.82 -8.68
CA THR A 154 -19.20 -8.28 -7.33
C THR A 154 -18.46 -6.96 -7.47
N GLN A 155 -19.21 -5.87 -7.53
CA GLN A 155 -18.63 -4.53 -7.50
C GLN A 155 -17.80 -4.41 -6.23
N ALA A 156 -16.59 -3.90 -6.37
CA ALA A 156 -15.71 -3.62 -5.24
C ALA A 156 -16.53 -2.92 -4.14
N ALA A 157 -16.57 -3.52 -2.96
CA ALA A 157 -17.14 -2.90 -1.77
C ALA A 157 -16.62 -1.46 -1.71
N GLY A 158 -17.56 -0.51 -1.59
CA GLY A 158 -17.37 0.91 -1.87
C GLY A 158 -16.04 1.45 -1.39
N LYS A 159 -15.38 2.18 -2.25
CA LYS A 159 -14.15 2.93 -2.00
C LYS A 159 -14.36 3.89 -0.82
N ARG A 160 -14.13 3.42 0.38
CA ARG A 160 -13.96 4.28 1.57
C ARG A 160 -12.60 4.98 1.54
N THR A 161 -12.19 5.53 0.38
CA THR A 161 -10.82 5.93 0.15
C THR A 161 -10.45 7.21 0.91
N PHE A 162 -11.28 8.23 0.91
CA PHE A 162 -11.00 9.49 1.62
C PHE A 162 -12.03 9.82 2.71
N ALA A 163 -13.25 9.30 2.63
CA ALA A 163 -14.29 9.55 3.64
C ALA A 163 -13.91 8.99 5.04
N PHE A 164 -13.21 7.86 5.08
CA PHE A 164 -12.67 7.28 6.30
C PHE A 164 -11.65 8.22 6.97
N LEU A 165 -10.78 8.84 6.17
CA LEU A 165 -9.77 9.78 6.66
C LEU A 165 -10.38 11.05 7.23
N LEU A 166 -11.48 11.54 6.65
CA LEU A 166 -12.19 12.70 7.17
C LEU A 166 -12.76 12.48 8.59
N GLY A 167 -13.01 11.23 8.98
CA GLY A 167 -13.41 10.88 10.34
C GLY A 167 -12.39 11.29 11.40
N TYR A 168 -11.09 11.11 11.11
CA TYR A 168 -10.01 11.50 12.03
C TYR A 168 -9.90 13.03 12.18
N PHE A 169 -10.14 13.80 11.11
CA PHE A 169 -10.17 15.27 11.20
C PHE A 169 -11.27 15.78 12.14
N LYS A 170 -12.44 15.14 12.12
CA LYS A 170 -13.56 15.55 12.96
C LYS A 170 -13.25 15.44 14.45
N GLN A 171 -12.44 14.46 14.85
CA GLN A 171 -12.03 14.25 16.23
C GLN A 171 -11.08 15.36 16.73
N PHE A 172 -10.24 15.93 15.85
CA PHE A 172 -9.24 16.94 16.20
C PHE A 172 -9.58 18.35 15.69
N LYS A 173 -10.86 18.63 15.38
CA LYS A 173 -11.33 19.90 14.78
C LYS A 173 -10.85 21.16 15.49
N TYR A 174 -10.72 21.13 16.82
CA TYR A 174 -10.27 22.27 17.63
C TYR A 174 -8.80 22.62 17.34
N TYR A 175 -7.92 21.65 17.31
CA TYR A 175 -6.49 21.83 16.99
C TYR A 175 -6.28 22.27 15.55
N PHE A 176 -7.05 21.69 14.61
CA PHE A 176 -7.02 22.15 13.22
C PHE A 176 -7.49 23.59 13.08
N GLY A 177 -8.50 24.02 13.85
CA GLY A 177 -8.94 25.40 13.92
C GLY A 177 -7.83 26.34 14.39
N GLN A 178 -7.07 25.97 15.41
CA GLN A 178 -5.93 26.74 15.91
C GLN A 178 -4.81 26.86 14.85
N ILE A 179 -4.50 25.76 14.14
CA ILE A 179 -3.50 25.79 13.06
C ILE A 179 -3.98 26.72 11.93
N ILE A 180 -5.24 26.60 11.49
CA ILE A 180 -5.79 27.46 10.44
C ILE A 180 -5.74 28.94 10.85
N LEU A 181 -6.10 29.26 12.09
CA LEU A 181 -5.98 30.62 12.60
C LEU A 181 -4.52 31.10 12.55
N GLY A 182 -3.59 30.28 13.01
CA GLY A 182 -2.15 30.57 12.93
C GLY A 182 -1.65 30.76 11.50
N LEU A 183 -2.15 29.96 10.54
CA LEU A 183 -1.81 30.10 9.12
C LEU A 183 -2.30 31.44 8.55
N ILE A 184 -3.50 31.86 8.92
CA ILE A 184 -4.04 33.18 8.51
C ILE A 184 -3.19 34.31 9.08
N VAL A 185 -2.88 34.26 10.38
CA VAL A 185 -2.03 35.28 11.05
C VAL A 185 -0.63 35.28 10.39
N GLY A 186 -0.04 34.11 10.15
CA GLY A 186 1.27 34.00 9.46
C GLY A 186 1.25 34.61 8.06
N CYS A 187 0.19 34.38 7.29
CA CYS A 187 0.02 34.98 5.97
C CYS A 187 -0.07 36.50 6.03
N VAL A 188 -0.80 37.05 6.99
CA VAL A 188 -0.90 38.51 7.20
C VAL A 188 0.45 39.11 7.58
N LEU A 189 1.20 38.46 8.50
CA LEU A 189 2.54 38.94 8.88
C LEU A 189 3.51 38.91 7.66
N GLN A 190 3.46 37.84 6.85
CA GLN A 190 4.27 37.77 5.62
C GLN A 190 3.89 38.82 4.59
N LEU A 191 2.61 39.20 4.51
CA LEU A 191 2.12 40.19 3.57
C LEU A 191 2.70 41.60 3.85
N ILE A 192 3.01 41.94 5.11
CA ILE A 192 3.57 43.24 5.48
C ILE A 192 5.01 43.41 4.94
N PHE A 193 5.76 42.32 4.80
CA PHE A 193 7.18 42.34 4.50
C PHE A 193 7.57 43.04 3.18
N PRO A 194 6.92 42.78 2.02
CA PRO A 194 7.23 43.48 0.77
C PRO A 194 6.97 44.98 0.84
N PHE A 195 5.92 45.41 1.58
CA PHE A 195 5.64 46.84 1.72
C PHE A 195 6.67 47.55 2.57
N LEU A 196 7.20 46.91 3.62
CA LEU A 196 8.30 47.47 4.42
C LEU A 196 9.58 47.54 3.58
N THR A 197 9.87 46.55 2.77
CA THR A 197 11.03 46.57 1.87
C THR A 197 10.90 47.68 0.84
N GLN A 198 9.71 47.88 0.27
CA GLN A 198 9.41 48.99 -0.60
C GLN A 198 9.64 50.36 0.11
N ALA A 199 9.13 50.51 1.33
CA ALA A 199 9.25 51.77 2.10
C ALA A 199 10.69 52.14 2.46
N ILE A 200 11.57 51.14 2.71
CA ILE A 200 13.02 51.42 2.91
C ILE A 200 13.60 52.14 1.71
N VAL A 201 13.27 51.69 0.50
CA VAL A 201 13.87 52.22 -0.75
C VAL A 201 13.21 53.53 -1.17
N ASP A 202 11.87 53.55 -1.23
CA ASP A 202 11.13 54.66 -1.78
C ASP A 202 11.10 55.89 -0.83
N VAL A 203 11.14 55.69 0.48
CA VAL A 203 11.12 56.76 1.46
C VAL A 203 12.51 56.90 2.11
N GLY A 204 13.03 55.84 2.74
CA GLY A 204 14.26 55.90 3.50
C GLY A 204 15.49 56.31 2.69
N ILE A 205 15.74 55.63 1.57
CA ILE A 205 16.92 55.89 0.74
C ILE A 205 16.73 57.19 -0.08
N THR A 206 15.54 57.41 -0.67
CA THR A 206 15.27 58.56 -1.51
C THR A 206 15.34 59.89 -0.71
N HIS A 207 14.85 59.89 0.54
CA HIS A 207 14.91 61.07 1.41
C HIS A 207 16.17 61.07 2.31
N LYS A 208 17.06 60.08 2.22
CA LYS A 208 18.30 59.94 3.01
C LYS A 208 17.99 59.95 4.53
N ASP A 209 16.85 59.42 4.96
CA ASP A 209 16.42 59.35 6.35
C ASP A 209 16.87 58.05 7.00
N LEU A 210 18.00 58.11 7.69
CA LEU A 210 18.57 56.99 8.44
C LEU A 210 17.68 56.52 9.61
N SER A 211 16.99 57.46 10.26
CA SER A 211 16.13 57.19 11.41
C SER A 211 14.93 56.32 10.97
N PHE A 212 14.35 56.69 9.84
CA PHE A 212 13.25 55.91 9.24
C PHE A 212 13.69 54.50 8.82
N ILE A 213 14.88 54.37 8.24
CA ILE A 213 15.44 53.04 7.88
C ILE A 213 15.60 52.16 9.13
N TRP A 214 16.17 52.70 10.20
CA TRP A 214 16.31 51.96 11.47
C TRP A 214 14.97 51.55 12.07
N LEU A 215 13.97 52.40 11.99
CA LEU A 215 12.61 52.09 12.46
C LEU A 215 12.00 50.93 11.69
N ILE A 216 12.11 50.93 10.35
CA ILE A 216 11.58 49.83 9.53
C ILE A 216 12.36 48.54 9.75
N LEU A 217 13.68 48.60 9.88
CA LEU A 217 14.50 47.42 10.17
C LEU A 217 14.11 46.78 11.49
N LEU A 218 13.84 47.61 12.56
CA LEU A 218 13.31 47.12 13.82
C LEU A 218 11.93 46.45 13.65
N GLY A 219 11.06 47.06 12.83
CA GLY A 219 9.76 46.48 12.45
C GLY A 219 9.89 45.14 11.75
N GLN A 220 10.79 45.02 10.75
CA GLN A 220 11.07 43.78 10.08
C GLN A 220 11.61 42.71 11.04
N LEU A 221 12.53 43.08 11.92
CA LEU A 221 13.08 42.17 12.93
C LEU A 221 11.98 41.64 13.85
N THR A 222 11.08 42.52 14.33
CA THR A 222 9.92 42.12 15.13
C THR A 222 8.99 41.17 14.38
N LEU A 223 8.74 41.43 13.11
CA LEU A 223 7.94 40.52 12.25
C LEU A 223 8.58 39.16 12.10
N ILE A 224 9.90 39.09 11.89
CA ILE A 224 10.65 37.82 11.76
C ILE A 224 10.54 37.00 13.07
N PHE A 225 10.74 37.65 14.22
CA PHE A 225 10.58 36.99 15.52
C PHE A 225 9.15 36.48 15.73
N SER A 226 8.14 37.30 15.41
CA SER A 226 6.73 36.93 15.52
C SER A 226 6.39 35.75 14.63
N GLN A 227 6.88 35.74 13.38
CA GLN A 227 6.74 34.66 12.44
C GLN A 227 7.39 33.37 12.97
N THR A 228 8.62 33.48 13.48
CA THR A 228 9.37 32.32 14.01
C THR A 228 8.67 31.70 15.21
N ILE A 229 8.15 32.52 16.12
CA ILE A 229 7.37 32.05 17.27
C ILE A 229 6.08 31.35 16.81
N LEU A 230 5.39 31.95 15.83
CA LEU A 230 4.17 31.38 15.28
C LEU A 230 4.43 30.01 14.62
N ASP A 231 5.49 29.91 13.79
CA ASP A 231 5.91 28.68 13.16
C ASP A 231 6.28 27.60 14.17
N PHE A 232 6.93 27.97 15.28
CA PHE A 232 7.27 27.07 16.38
C PHE A 232 6.00 26.51 17.05
N ILE A 233 5.03 27.37 17.37
CA ILE A 233 3.76 26.96 17.97
C ILE A 233 2.99 26.03 17.03
N GLN A 234 2.91 26.38 15.74
CA GLN A 234 2.23 25.56 14.74
C GLN A 234 2.86 24.18 14.61
N ARG A 235 4.19 24.09 14.53
CA ARG A 235 4.92 22.81 14.47
C ARG A 235 4.69 21.97 15.72
N TRP A 236 4.62 22.57 16.90
CA TRP A 236 4.32 21.87 18.14
C TRP A 236 2.91 21.26 18.13
N ILE A 237 1.90 22.06 17.75
CA ILE A 237 0.51 21.59 17.64
C ILE A 237 0.42 20.48 16.58
N LEU A 238 1.07 20.66 15.44
CA LEU A 238 1.10 19.68 14.36
C LEU A 238 1.70 18.35 14.81
N LEU A 239 2.84 18.40 15.51
CA LEU A 239 3.49 17.18 16.04
C LEU A 239 2.55 16.44 17.01
N HIS A 240 1.86 17.18 17.88
CA HIS A 240 0.92 16.58 18.83
C HIS A 240 -0.24 15.87 18.13
N ILE A 241 -0.83 16.49 17.09
CA ILE A 241 -1.90 15.89 16.29
C ILE A 241 -1.36 14.66 15.52
N SER A 242 -0.21 14.80 14.89
CA SER A 242 0.46 13.76 14.10
C SER A 242 0.68 12.49 14.93
N MET A 243 1.23 12.63 16.13
CA MET A 243 1.46 11.50 17.03
C MET A 243 0.16 10.81 17.46
N ARG A 244 -0.89 11.57 17.78
CA ARG A 244 -2.19 11.01 18.15
C ARG A 244 -2.87 10.28 17.01
N ILE A 245 -2.85 10.86 15.80
CA ILE A 245 -3.40 10.21 14.60
C ILE A 245 -2.63 8.93 14.30
N ASN A 246 -1.29 8.95 14.38
CA ASN A 246 -0.46 7.78 14.13
C ASN A 246 -0.76 6.64 15.10
N ILE A 247 -0.85 6.95 16.40
CA ILE A 247 -1.21 5.96 17.44
C ILE A 247 -2.60 5.39 17.15
N SER A 248 -3.58 6.23 16.83
CA SER A 248 -4.94 5.76 16.53
C SER A 248 -4.97 4.85 15.29
N LEU A 249 -4.31 5.26 14.19
CA LEU A 249 -4.25 4.47 12.96
C LEU A 249 -3.59 3.11 13.16
N ILE A 250 -2.46 3.07 13.89
CA ILE A 250 -1.75 1.82 14.17
C ILE A 250 -2.56 0.95 15.14
N SER A 251 -3.19 1.54 16.15
CA SER A 251 -4.06 0.83 17.08
C SER A 251 -5.24 0.19 16.36
N ASP A 252 -5.94 0.94 15.50
CA ASP A 252 -7.07 0.42 14.72
C ASP A 252 -6.62 -0.73 13.78
N PHE A 253 -5.42 -0.62 13.23
CA PHE A 253 -4.83 -1.68 12.43
C PHE A 253 -4.56 -2.95 13.24
N PHE A 254 -3.94 -2.83 14.43
CA PHE A 254 -3.73 -3.98 15.31
C PHE A 254 -5.04 -4.60 15.81
N ILE A 255 -6.02 -3.76 16.20
CA ILE A 255 -7.36 -4.25 16.57
C ILE A 255 -7.97 -5.06 15.42
N LYS A 256 -7.80 -4.58 14.18
CA LYS A 256 -8.28 -5.32 13.01
C LYS A 256 -7.50 -6.63 12.81
N LEU A 257 -6.18 -6.61 12.88
CA LEU A 257 -5.35 -7.83 12.77
C LEU A 257 -5.75 -8.89 13.79
N LEU A 258 -5.94 -8.49 15.05
CA LEU A 258 -6.34 -9.41 16.13
C LEU A 258 -7.74 -10.03 15.93
N LYS A 259 -8.57 -9.44 15.08
CA LYS A 259 -9.89 -9.97 14.71
C LYS A 259 -9.87 -10.87 13.47
N LEU A 260 -8.73 -11.02 12.79
CA LEU A 260 -8.64 -11.82 11.58
C LEU A 260 -8.45 -13.32 11.92
N PRO A 261 -8.99 -14.23 11.09
CA PRO A 261 -8.82 -15.67 11.28
C PRO A 261 -7.37 -16.10 11.07
N MET A 262 -6.96 -17.22 11.71
CA MET A 262 -5.61 -17.76 11.60
C MET A 262 -5.18 -18.05 10.15
N GLY A 263 -6.11 -18.50 9.30
CA GLY A 263 -5.84 -18.74 7.89
C GLY A 263 -5.30 -17.52 7.13
N PHE A 264 -5.63 -16.30 7.58
CA PHE A 264 -5.04 -15.08 7.01
C PHE A 264 -3.52 -15.01 7.26
N PHE A 265 -3.08 -15.32 8.49
CA PHE A 265 -1.65 -15.28 8.85
C PHE A 265 -0.84 -16.40 8.20
N ASP A 266 -1.50 -17.52 7.86
CA ASP A 266 -0.85 -18.59 7.11
C ASP A 266 -0.59 -18.24 5.65
N THR A 267 -1.36 -17.29 5.10
CA THR A 267 -1.27 -16.88 3.69
C THR A 267 -0.44 -15.63 3.46
N LYS A 268 -0.13 -14.84 4.51
CA LYS A 268 0.61 -13.58 4.39
C LYS A 268 2.04 -13.69 4.90
N LEU A 269 2.97 -13.03 4.18
CA LEU A 269 4.35 -12.89 4.61
C LEU A 269 4.47 -11.80 5.69
N MET A 270 5.28 -12.04 6.71
CA MET A 270 5.49 -11.09 7.80
C MET A 270 6.04 -9.74 7.32
N GLY A 271 6.94 -9.78 6.34
CA GLY A 271 7.50 -8.55 5.75
C GLY A 271 6.45 -7.66 5.08
N ASP A 272 5.41 -8.25 4.48
CA ASP A 272 4.30 -7.48 3.89
C ASP A 272 3.45 -6.80 4.96
N LEU A 273 3.24 -7.45 6.11
CA LEU A 273 2.52 -6.86 7.25
C LEU A 273 3.30 -5.69 7.86
N ILE A 274 4.62 -5.86 8.06
CA ILE A 274 5.51 -4.79 8.55
C ILE A 274 5.50 -3.61 7.58
N GLN A 275 5.52 -3.86 6.29
CA GLN A 275 5.48 -2.80 5.29
C GLN A 275 4.15 -2.03 5.31
N ARG A 276 3.02 -2.69 5.56
CA ARG A 276 1.70 -2.06 5.72
C ARG A 276 1.64 -1.16 6.96
N MET A 277 2.39 -1.47 8.02
CA MET A 277 2.58 -0.54 9.14
C MET A 277 3.30 0.75 8.70
N GLY A 278 4.29 0.63 7.81
CA GLY A 278 4.94 1.79 7.18
C GLY A 278 3.99 2.64 6.32
N ASP A 279 2.99 2.02 5.70
CA ASP A 279 1.97 2.72 4.93
C ASP A 279 1.09 3.63 5.81
N HIS A 280 0.81 3.26 7.06
CA HIS A 280 0.08 4.12 8.02
C HIS A 280 0.83 5.43 8.29
N LYS A 281 2.16 5.39 8.40
CA LYS A 281 2.99 6.59 8.58
C LYS A 281 2.90 7.52 7.37
N ARG A 282 2.84 6.98 6.14
CA ARG A 282 2.64 7.80 4.92
C ARG A 282 1.27 8.45 4.89
N VAL A 283 0.24 7.72 5.27
CA VAL A 283 -1.13 8.25 5.38
C VAL A 283 -1.19 9.35 6.44
N GLU A 284 -0.59 9.15 7.61
CA GLU A 284 -0.51 10.13 8.68
C GLU A 284 0.20 11.42 8.21
N GLN A 285 1.39 11.31 7.59
CA GLN A 285 2.14 12.46 7.08
C GLN A 285 1.37 13.24 6.01
N PHE A 286 0.62 12.54 5.17
CA PHE A 286 -0.25 13.18 4.19
C PHE A 286 -1.39 13.95 4.85
N LEU A 287 -2.08 13.35 5.82
CA LEU A 287 -3.21 13.96 6.53
C LEU A 287 -2.78 15.19 7.32
N THR A 288 -1.62 15.15 7.95
CA THR A 288 -1.14 16.20 8.84
C THR A 288 -0.26 17.20 8.11
N THR A 289 0.95 16.82 7.76
CA THR A 289 1.96 17.74 7.23
C THR A 289 1.64 18.20 5.81
N GLN A 290 1.35 17.27 4.89
CA GLN A 290 1.18 17.62 3.47
C GLN A 290 -0.11 18.42 3.22
N SER A 291 -1.23 18.00 3.82
CA SER A 291 -2.51 18.67 3.63
C SER A 291 -2.52 20.09 4.18
N LEU A 292 -1.92 20.30 5.37
CA LEU A 292 -1.81 21.63 5.97
C LEU A 292 -0.84 22.53 5.22
N THR A 293 0.30 21.97 4.76
CA THR A 293 1.25 22.72 3.93
C THR A 293 0.62 23.21 2.64
N VAL A 294 -0.20 22.39 1.98
CA VAL A 294 -0.90 22.79 0.76
C VAL A 294 -1.99 23.81 1.04
N LEU A 295 -2.72 23.69 2.14
CA LEU A 295 -3.72 24.68 2.53
C LEU A 295 -3.07 26.06 2.74
N PHE A 296 -1.93 26.11 3.46
CA PHE A 296 -1.15 27.32 3.64
C PHE A 296 -0.64 27.87 2.31
N SER A 297 -0.09 27.00 1.46
CA SER A 297 0.41 27.38 0.14
C SER A 297 -0.67 27.97 -0.74
N PHE A 298 -1.86 27.38 -0.71
CA PHE A 298 -3.00 27.90 -1.45
C PHE A 298 -3.41 29.30 -0.94
N LEU A 299 -3.49 29.49 0.38
CA LEU A 299 -3.78 30.79 0.97
C LEU A 299 -2.73 31.83 0.59
N THR A 300 -1.45 31.50 0.72
CA THR A 300 -0.33 32.37 0.34
C THR A 300 -0.37 32.69 -1.15
N PHE A 301 -0.64 31.69 -2.03
CA PHE A 301 -0.76 31.88 -3.47
C PHE A 301 -1.88 32.86 -3.84
N VAL A 302 -3.05 32.74 -3.21
CA VAL A 302 -4.19 33.64 -3.46
C VAL A 302 -3.87 35.05 -2.99
N VAL A 303 -3.37 35.21 -1.77
CA VAL A 303 -3.11 36.54 -1.18
C VAL A 303 -2.01 37.27 -1.96
N PHE A 304 -0.84 36.64 -2.12
CA PHE A 304 0.26 37.26 -2.88
C PHE A 304 -0.03 37.39 -4.37
N GLY A 305 -0.84 36.49 -4.94
CA GLY A 305 -1.32 36.59 -6.31
C GLY A 305 -2.19 37.83 -6.54
N ILE A 306 -3.11 38.12 -5.60
CA ILE A 306 -3.93 39.34 -5.65
C ILE A 306 -3.04 40.59 -5.54
N VAL A 307 -2.07 40.56 -4.63
CA VAL A 307 -1.14 41.69 -4.47
C VAL A 307 -0.33 41.91 -5.74
N LEU A 308 0.21 40.85 -6.34
CA LEU A 308 0.96 40.94 -7.61
C LEU A 308 0.09 41.48 -8.74
N LEU A 309 -1.19 41.08 -8.81
CA LEU A 309 -2.15 41.59 -9.81
C LEU A 309 -2.42 43.09 -9.63
N ILE A 310 -2.42 43.60 -8.40
CA ILE A 310 -2.59 45.02 -8.08
C ILE A 310 -1.34 45.83 -8.49
N TYR A 311 -0.14 45.27 -8.29
CA TYR A 311 1.10 45.93 -8.67
C TYR A 311 1.24 46.04 -10.18
N ASP A 312 1.10 44.93 -10.91
CA ASP A 312 1.20 44.92 -12.39
C ASP A 312 0.51 43.68 -12.98
N LYS A 313 -0.43 43.94 -13.91
CA LYS A 313 -1.21 42.89 -14.59
C LYS A 313 -0.37 42.03 -15.53
N MET A 314 0.63 42.62 -16.20
CA MET A 314 1.50 41.88 -17.12
C MET A 314 2.45 40.95 -16.39
N ILE A 315 3.02 41.41 -15.30
CA ILE A 315 3.88 40.59 -14.42
C ILE A 315 3.09 39.42 -13.89
N PHE A 316 1.84 39.65 -13.42
CA PHE A 316 0.96 38.56 -12.94
C PHE A 316 0.68 37.54 -14.07
N LEU A 317 0.39 38.00 -15.29
CA LEU A 317 0.13 37.10 -16.43
C LEU A 317 1.35 36.23 -16.77
N ILE A 318 2.55 36.79 -16.80
CA ILE A 318 3.80 36.05 -17.06
C ILE A 318 4.03 35.03 -15.94
N PHE A 319 3.76 35.42 -14.68
CA PHE A 319 3.88 34.52 -13.54
C PHE A 319 2.92 33.33 -13.67
N VAL A 320 1.66 33.56 -14.01
CA VAL A 320 0.66 32.49 -14.18
C VAL A 320 1.02 31.59 -15.36
N MET A 321 1.39 32.15 -16.52
CA MET A 321 1.81 31.36 -17.68
C MET A 321 3.01 30.46 -17.37
N GLY A 322 4.04 31.01 -16.72
CA GLY A 322 5.22 30.24 -16.33
C GLY A 322 4.89 29.14 -15.29
N SER A 323 3.96 29.41 -14.38
CA SER A 323 3.50 28.42 -13.39
C SER A 323 2.67 27.30 -14.03
N VAL A 324 1.84 27.61 -15.03
CA VAL A 324 1.12 26.60 -15.81
C VAL A 324 2.10 25.75 -16.62
N LEU A 325 3.10 26.37 -17.28
CA LEU A 325 4.14 25.64 -18.02
C LEU A 325 4.92 24.68 -17.09
N TYR A 326 5.27 25.13 -15.89
CA TYR A 326 5.88 24.30 -14.85
C TYR A 326 4.98 23.11 -14.48
N GLY A 327 3.68 23.35 -14.28
CA GLY A 327 2.71 22.28 -13.99
C GLY A 327 2.60 21.25 -15.11
N VAL A 328 2.55 21.68 -16.37
CA VAL A 328 2.54 20.80 -17.55
C VAL A 328 3.84 19.98 -17.63
N TRP A 329 4.98 20.60 -17.40
CA TRP A 329 6.28 19.92 -17.33
C TRP A 329 6.26 18.78 -16.31
N ILE A 330 5.80 19.02 -15.10
CA ILE A 330 5.70 18.02 -14.06
C ILE A 330 4.70 16.90 -14.43
N ALA A 331 3.53 17.26 -14.97
CA ALA A 331 2.51 16.31 -15.37
C ALA A 331 3.03 15.28 -16.39
N PHE A 332 3.98 15.67 -17.24
CA PHE A 332 4.65 14.76 -18.18
C PHE A 332 5.40 13.62 -17.48
N PHE A 333 5.98 13.86 -16.31
CA PHE A 333 6.74 12.85 -15.55
C PHE A 333 5.87 11.96 -14.67
N LEU A 334 4.65 12.38 -14.29
CA LEU A 334 3.78 11.67 -13.35
C LEU A 334 3.56 10.20 -13.71
N ARG A 335 3.32 9.90 -15.01
CA ARG A 335 3.08 8.52 -15.46
C ARG A 335 4.30 7.63 -15.31
N LYS A 336 5.49 8.14 -15.67
CA LYS A 336 6.75 7.37 -15.57
C LYS A 336 7.13 7.13 -14.11
N ARG A 337 6.96 8.15 -13.27
CA ARG A 337 7.21 8.08 -11.84
C ARG A 337 6.33 7.02 -11.18
N LYS A 338 5.02 7.04 -11.46
CA LYS A 338 4.09 6.05 -10.92
C LYS A 338 4.53 4.60 -11.17
N VAL A 339 5.03 4.28 -12.35
CA VAL A 339 5.53 2.92 -12.67
C VAL A 339 6.75 2.59 -11.83
N LEU A 340 7.72 3.52 -11.76
CA LEU A 340 8.95 3.33 -10.97
C LEU A 340 8.67 3.19 -9.46
N ASP A 341 7.74 3.97 -8.91
CA ASP A 341 7.37 3.89 -7.49
C ASP A 341 6.78 2.53 -7.14
N TYR A 342 6.01 1.93 -8.04
CA TYR A 342 5.52 0.56 -7.84
C TYR A 342 6.65 -0.49 -7.89
N GLU A 343 7.56 -0.41 -8.89
CA GLU A 343 8.71 -1.32 -8.99
C GLU A 343 9.61 -1.22 -7.75
N LEU A 344 9.83 0.01 -7.28
CA LEU A 344 10.63 0.29 -6.09
C LEU A 344 9.98 -0.28 -4.83
N PHE A 345 8.66 -0.17 -4.75
CA PHE A 345 7.89 -0.69 -3.63
C PHE A 345 7.94 -2.23 -3.58
N GLU A 346 7.73 -2.91 -4.71
CA GLU A 346 7.79 -4.36 -4.80
C GLU A 346 9.19 -4.89 -4.40
N LYS A 347 10.24 -4.22 -4.91
CA LYS A 347 11.62 -4.59 -4.57
C LYS A 347 11.96 -4.31 -3.10
N GLN A 348 11.36 -3.27 -2.49
CA GLN A 348 11.49 -2.99 -1.07
C GLN A 348 10.79 -4.06 -0.21
N ALA A 349 9.62 -4.55 -0.64
CA ALA A 349 8.93 -5.66 0.02
C ALA A 349 9.78 -6.94 -0.02
N GLU A 350 10.35 -7.26 -1.19
CA GLU A 350 11.25 -8.40 -1.35
C GLU A 350 12.47 -8.27 -0.41
N ASN A 351 13.07 -7.09 -0.33
CA ASN A 351 14.17 -6.82 0.60
C ASN A 351 13.77 -7.05 2.07
N ASN A 352 12.61 -6.53 2.47
CA ASN A 352 12.11 -6.70 3.84
C ASN A 352 11.85 -8.19 4.16
N ASN A 353 11.26 -8.93 3.23
CA ASN A 353 11.02 -10.37 3.38
C ASN A 353 12.34 -11.15 3.48
N LYS A 354 13.32 -10.88 2.61
CA LYS A 354 14.64 -11.52 2.65
C LYS A 354 15.39 -11.19 3.94
N THR A 355 15.34 -9.94 4.39
CA THR A 355 15.97 -9.51 5.65
C THR A 355 15.33 -10.22 6.85
N TYR A 356 13.99 -10.30 6.90
CA TYR A 356 13.28 -11.00 7.95
C TYR A 356 13.66 -12.50 7.95
N GLN A 357 13.61 -13.14 6.78
CA GLN A 357 14.00 -14.54 6.63
C GLN A 357 15.44 -14.77 7.09
N PHE A 358 16.38 -13.92 6.67
CA PHE A 358 17.79 -14.03 7.05
C PHE A 358 18.00 -13.99 8.56
N ILE A 359 17.28 -13.13 9.27
CA ILE A 359 17.39 -13.00 10.73
C ILE A 359 16.72 -14.18 11.44
N THR A 360 15.51 -14.56 11.01
CA THR A 360 14.71 -15.61 11.71
C THR A 360 15.23 -17.01 11.48
N THR A 361 15.92 -17.26 10.34
CA THR A 361 16.49 -18.58 10.03
C THR A 361 18.01 -18.65 10.31
N MET A 362 18.54 -17.76 11.16
CA MET A 362 19.98 -17.70 11.44
C MET A 362 20.55 -19.03 11.95
N GLN A 363 19.77 -19.75 12.75
CA GLN A 363 20.15 -21.05 13.29
C GLN A 363 20.38 -22.08 12.17
N GLU A 364 19.46 -22.16 11.20
CA GLU A 364 19.57 -23.03 10.03
C GLU A 364 20.72 -22.63 9.10
N ILE A 365 20.92 -21.31 8.92
CA ILE A 365 22.01 -20.78 8.11
C ILE A 365 23.36 -21.23 8.71
N LYS A 366 23.52 -21.12 10.03
CA LYS A 366 24.72 -21.55 10.73
C LYS A 366 24.94 -23.06 10.69
N LEU A 367 23.85 -23.81 10.87
CA LEU A 367 23.89 -25.29 10.85
C LEU A 367 24.33 -25.84 9.49
N GLN A 368 23.89 -25.18 8.41
CA GLN A 368 24.14 -25.63 7.02
C GLN A 368 25.38 -24.99 6.37
N ASP A 369 26.14 -24.15 7.11
CA ASP A 369 27.32 -23.43 6.60
C ASP A 369 27.04 -22.69 5.27
N CYS A 370 25.87 -22.01 5.19
CA CYS A 370 25.41 -21.39 3.95
C CYS A 370 25.34 -19.85 4.03
N GLU A 371 26.07 -19.23 4.98
CA GLU A 371 26.07 -17.78 5.23
C GLU A 371 26.42 -16.97 3.99
N GLN A 372 27.46 -17.39 3.27
CA GLN A 372 27.94 -16.67 2.09
C GLN A 372 26.91 -16.66 0.97
N ARG A 373 26.27 -17.80 0.72
CA ARG A 373 25.22 -17.93 -0.29
C ARG A 373 24.02 -17.05 0.07
N ARG A 374 23.55 -17.09 1.32
CA ARG A 374 22.40 -16.31 1.78
C ARG A 374 22.68 -14.80 1.75
N ARG A 375 23.92 -14.40 2.08
CA ARG A 375 24.35 -13.01 1.95
C ARG A 375 24.32 -12.55 0.50
N TRP A 376 24.82 -13.34 -0.43
CA TRP A 376 24.77 -13.01 -1.86
C TRP A 376 23.36 -12.91 -2.39
N GLU A 377 22.45 -13.81 -2.00
CA GLU A 377 21.03 -13.72 -2.37
C GLU A 377 20.39 -12.41 -1.89
N TRP A 378 20.77 -11.92 -0.74
CA TRP A 378 20.32 -10.61 -0.23
C TRP A 378 21.01 -9.45 -0.96
N GLU A 379 22.32 -9.54 -1.22
CA GLU A 379 23.08 -8.54 -1.98
C GLU A 379 22.54 -8.36 -3.41
N ASP A 380 22.09 -9.42 -4.07
CA ASP A 380 21.42 -9.34 -5.39
C ASP A 380 20.12 -8.53 -5.33
N VAL A 381 19.34 -8.70 -4.26
CA VAL A 381 18.13 -7.89 -4.04
C VAL A 381 18.49 -6.43 -3.81
N GLN A 382 19.55 -6.16 -3.03
CA GLN A 382 20.07 -4.80 -2.81
C GLN A 382 20.58 -4.16 -4.10
N ALA A 383 21.29 -4.91 -4.94
CA ALA A 383 21.75 -4.43 -6.24
C ALA A 383 20.56 -4.05 -7.14
N GLY A 384 19.52 -4.88 -7.16
CA GLY A 384 18.26 -4.58 -7.87
C GLY A 384 17.59 -3.31 -7.35
N LEU A 385 17.50 -3.16 -6.03
CA LEU A 385 16.94 -1.98 -5.37
C LEU A 385 17.75 -0.72 -5.70
N PHE A 386 19.08 -0.80 -5.65
CA PHE A 386 19.98 0.29 -6.03
C PHE A 386 19.76 0.75 -7.47
N HIS A 387 19.65 -0.18 -8.42
CA HIS A 387 19.37 0.15 -9.82
C HIS A 387 18.02 0.89 -10.00
N LEU A 388 16.99 0.48 -9.29
CA LEU A 388 15.69 1.14 -9.32
C LEU A 388 15.74 2.53 -8.68
N GLN A 389 16.44 2.67 -7.54
CA GLN A 389 16.66 3.95 -6.88
C GLN A 389 17.43 4.93 -7.78
N MET A 390 18.47 4.45 -8.48
CA MET A 390 19.22 5.27 -9.45
C MET A 390 18.36 5.71 -10.64
N ARG A 391 17.48 4.83 -11.14
CA ARG A 391 16.51 5.21 -12.20
C ARG A 391 15.52 6.25 -11.70
N SER A 392 15.02 6.08 -10.48
CA SER A 392 14.11 7.05 -9.84
C SER A 392 14.81 8.39 -9.62
N LEU A 393 16.05 8.38 -9.13
CA LEU A 393 16.87 9.59 -8.93
C LEU A 393 17.11 10.34 -10.25
N LYS A 394 17.51 9.64 -11.32
CA LYS A 394 17.70 10.25 -12.65
C LYS A 394 16.43 10.92 -13.16
N LEU A 395 15.27 10.25 -12.99
CA LEU A 395 13.98 10.80 -13.39
C LEU A 395 13.65 12.06 -12.57
N LYS A 396 13.87 12.00 -11.25
CA LYS A 396 13.66 13.12 -10.34
C LYS A 396 14.56 14.30 -10.68
N GLN A 397 15.86 14.07 -10.90
CA GLN A 397 16.82 15.11 -11.28
C GLN A 397 16.47 15.77 -12.63
N ALA A 398 16.09 14.99 -13.64
CA ALA A 398 15.66 15.55 -14.93
C ALA A 398 14.41 16.43 -14.79
N GLN A 399 13.46 16.01 -13.96
CA GLN A 399 12.26 16.77 -13.65
C GLN A 399 12.59 18.08 -12.91
N GLU A 400 13.42 18.00 -11.86
CA GLU A 400 13.85 19.15 -11.05
C GLU A 400 14.64 20.16 -11.88
N ALA A 401 15.60 19.69 -12.70
CA ALA A 401 16.40 20.55 -13.55
C ALA A 401 15.54 21.36 -14.55
N GLY A 402 14.60 20.69 -15.22
CA GLY A 402 13.68 21.38 -16.12
C GLY A 402 12.74 22.34 -15.39
N GLY A 403 12.28 21.96 -14.20
CA GLY A 403 11.45 22.82 -13.34
C GLY A 403 12.20 24.08 -12.90
N VAL A 404 13.46 23.94 -12.46
CA VAL A 404 14.33 25.07 -12.11
C VAL A 404 14.56 25.97 -13.30
N CYS A 405 14.87 25.41 -14.49
CA CYS A 405 15.02 26.19 -15.72
C CYS A 405 13.77 27.04 -16.02
N ILE A 406 12.58 26.44 -16.01
CA ILE A 406 11.32 27.16 -16.28
C ILE A 406 11.11 28.29 -15.26
N THR A 407 11.34 27.99 -13.97
CA THR A 407 11.19 28.98 -12.89
C THR A 407 12.17 30.14 -13.03
N GLN A 408 13.45 29.85 -13.33
CA GLN A 408 14.46 30.90 -13.48
C GLN A 408 14.23 31.77 -14.73
N VAL A 409 13.87 31.16 -15.87
CA VAL A 409 13.51 31.91 -17.07
C VAL A 409 12.31 32.82 -16.80
N LYS A 410 11.27 32.33 -16.14
CA LYS A 410 10.12 33.12 -15.70
C LYS A 410 10.55 34.31 -14.83
N ASN A 411 11.37 34.05 -13.79
CA ASN A 411 11.84 35.10 -12.88
C ASN A 411 12.68 36.15 -13.60
N ILE A 412 13.55 35.77 -14.53
CA ILE A 412 14.34 36.70 -15.37
C ILE A 412 13.42 37.58 -16.23
N LEU A 413 12.43 36.97 -16.90
CA LEU A 413 11.48 37.75 -17.73
C LEU A 413 10.70 38.76 -16.88
N ILE A 414 10.26 38.39 -15.69
CA ILE A 414 9.58 39.30 -14.78
C ILE A 414 10.52 40.40 -14.29
N THR A 415 11.77 40.08 -14.00
CA THR A 415 12.76 41.08 -13.57
C THR A 415 13.05 42.09 -14.66
N ILE A 416 13.19 41.63 -15.92
CA ILE A 416 13.37 42.53 -17.08
C ILE A 416 12.17 43.46 -17.23
N LEU A 417 10.94 42.92 -17.19
CA LEU A 417 9.73 43.70 -17.30
C LEU A 417 9.61 44.74 -16.18
N ALA A 418 9.85 44.34 -14.93
CA ALA A 418 9.82 45.25 -13.79
C ALA A 418 10.90 46.34 -13.90
N ALA A 419 12.11 46.00 -14.36
CA ALA A 419 13.18 46.97 -14.58
C ALA A 419 12.82 47.97 -15.68
N THR A 420 12.21 47.51 -16.79
CA THR A 420 11.73 48.38 -17.90
C THR A 420 10.64 49.32 -17.38
N SER A 421 9.66 48.83 -16.59
CA SER A 421 8.61 49.66 -15.98
C SER A 421 9.18 50.73 -15.04
N VAL A 422 10.30 50.42 -14.35
CA VAL A 422 11.01 51.43 -13.52
C VAL A 422 11.66 52.50 -14.40
N LEU A 423 12.31 52.13 -15.51
CA LEU A 423 12.93 53.09 -16.45
C LEU A 423 11.89 54.00 -17.13
N GLU A 424 10.70 53.48 -17.39
CA GLU A 424 9.56 54.23 -17.96
C GLU A 424 8.83 55.09 -16.91
N GLY A 425 9.22 55.01 -15.64
CA GLY A 425 8.58 55.78 -14.55
C GLY A 425 7.20 55.28 -14.13
N GLN A 426 6.78 54.10 -14.59
CA GLN A 426 5.49 53.50 -14.23
C GLN A 426 5.57 52.80 -12.87
N MET A 427 6.77 52.45 -12.39
CA MET A 427 7.03 51.73 -11.16
C MET A 427 8.23 52.36 -10.42
N THR A 428 8.20 52.34 -9.08
CA THR A 428 9.36 52.76 -8.28
C THR A 428 10.37 51.61 -8.12
N LEU A 429 11.62 51.95 -7.78
CA LEU A 429 12.64 50.92 -7.46
C LEU A 429 12.22 50.04 -6.26
N GLY A 430 11.60 50.63 -5.24
CA GLY A 430 11.06 49.89 -4.09
C GLY A 430 9.95 48.92 -4.50
N MET A 431 9.05 49.33 -5.42
CA MET A 431 8.02 48.43 -5.97
C MET A 431 8.63 47.23 -6.69
N MET A 432 9.68 47.45 -7.49
CA MET A 432 10.39 46.36 -8.18
C MET A 432 10.96 45.34 -7.18
N LEU A 433 11.56 45.80 -6.08
CA LEU A 433 12.09 44.91 -5.03
C LEU A 433 10.96 44.17 -4.30
N ALA A 434 9.84 44.85 -4.05
CA ALA A 434 8.65 44.22 -3.46
C ALA A 434 8.09 43.12 -4.39
N VAL A 435 8.01 43.37 -5.70
CA VAL A 435 7.60 42.36 -6.69
C VAL A 435 8.53 41.14 -6.68
N GLN A 436 9.85 41.36 -6.65
CA GLN A 436 10.81 40.25 -6.55
C GLN A 436 10.61 39.40 -5.29
N TYR A 437 10.37 40.05 -4.16
CA TYR A 437 10.03 39.34 -2.91
C TYR A 437 8.75 38.53 -3.04
N ILE A 438 7.68 39.12 -3.59
CA ILE A 438 6.38 38.46 -3.80
C ILE A 438 6.53 37.25 -4.70
N ILE A 439 7.31 37.33 -5.79
CA ILE A 439 7.56 36.20 -6.70
C ILE A 439 8.30 35.07 -5.97
N GLY A 440 9.28 35.41 -5.13
CA GLY A 440 9.97 34.45 -4.27
C GLY A 440 9.01 33.69 -3.36
N GLN A 441 8.03 34.39 -2.78
CA GLN A 441 6.98 33.77 -1.96
C GLN A 441 5.98 32.94 -2.77
N LEU A 442 5.64 33.35 -3.98
CA LEU A 442 4.71 32.65 -4.86
C LEU A 442 5.29 31.36 -5.52
N ASN A 443 6.60 31.24 -5.66
CA ASN A 443 7.23 30.05 -6.23
C ASN A 443 7.09 28.84 -5.30
N ARG A 444 7.20 29.03 -3.98
CA ARG A 444 7.06 27.95 -2.98
C ARG A 444 5.69 27.23 -3.02
N PRO A 445 4.55 27.94 -3.04
CA PRO A 445 3.23 27.31 -3.21
C PRO A 445 3.11 26.43 -4.44
N VAL A 446 3.68 26.85 -5.57
CA VAL A 446 3.63 26.07 -6.81
C VAL A 446 4.37 24.73 -6.65
N GLU A 447 5.57 24.75 -6.05
CA GLU A 447 6.34 23.55 -5.75
C GLU A 447 5.61 22.64 -4.75
N GLN A 448 5.01 23.20 -3.71
CA GLN A 448 4.29 22.45 -2.67
C GLN A 448 3.01 21.80 -3.21
N LEU A 449 2.27 22.48 -4.10
CA LEU A 449 1.14 21.88 -4.81
C LEU A 449 1.56 20.65 -5.62
N MET A 450 2.72 20.70 -6.26
CA MET A 450 3.22 19.58 -7.03
C MET A 450 3.64 18.41 -6.12
N ASN A 451 4.32 18.69 -5.02
CA ASN A 451 4.66 17.66 -4.02
C ASN A 451 3.42 17.00 -3.41
N PHE A 452 2.34 17.76 -3.22
CA PHE A 452 1.06 17.23 -2.77
C PHE A 452 0.43 16.28 -3.78
N ILE A 453 0.51 16.58 -5.09
CA ILE A 453 0.00 15.68 -6.13
C ILE A 453 0.74 14.33 -6.07
N TYR A 454 2.07 14.34 -5.85
CA TYR A 454 2.85 13.13 -5.67
C TYR A 454 2.46 12.37 -4.40
N ALA A 455 2.42 13.06 -3.27
CA ALA A 455 2.02 12.47 -1.99
C ALA A 455 0.59 11.88 -2.05
N SER A 456 -0.31 12.52 -2.78
CA SER A 456 -1.66 12.02 -3.04
C SER A 456 -1.69 10.69 -3.80
N GLN A 457 -0.77 10.49 -4.77
CA GLN A 457 -0.63 9.22 -5.47
C GLN A 457 -0.09 8.12 -4.56
N ASP A 458 0.95 8.42 -3.79
CA ASP A 458 1.59 7.48 -2.86
C ASP A 458 0.61 7.03 -1.78
N VAL A 459 -0.13 7.98 -1.21
CA VAL A 459 -1.14 7.69 -0.18
C VAL A 459 -2.30 6.87 -0.73
N LYS A 460 -2.73 7.12 -1.96
CA LYS A 460 -3.78 6.30 -2.58
C LYS A 460 -3.36 4.82 -2.66
N ILE A 461 -2.11 4.53 -3.01
CA ILE A 461 -1.58 3.17 -3.04
C ILE A 461 -1.54 2.58 -1.62
N SER A 462 -1.05 3.36 -0.65
CA SER A 462 -1.00 2.93 0.75
C SER A 462 -2.40 2.66 1.32
N LEU A 463 -3.40 3.52 1.01
CA LEU A 463 -4.78 3.32 1.42
C LEU A 463 -5.44 2.08 0.80
N ASP A 464 -5.20 1.82 -0.49
CA ASP A 464 -5.74 0.64 -1.16
C ASP A 464 -5.23 -0.65 -0.46
N ARG A 465 -3.98 -0.67 0.02
CA ARG A 465 -3.40 -1.80 0.77
C ARG A 465 -3.90 -1.92 2.20
N ILE A 466 -4.04 -0.80 2.91
CA ILE A 466 -4.62 -0.78 4.25
C ILE A 466 -6.06 -1.27 4.19
N ASN A 467 -6.82 -0.79 3.19
CA ASN A 467 -8.20 -1.20 2.98
C ASN A 467 -8.34 -2.70 2.68
N GLU A 468 -7.37 -3.32 2.01
CA GLU A 468 -7.38 -4.78 1.79
C GLU A 468 -7.46 -5.55 3.11
N ILE A 469 -6.73 -5.12 4.16
CA ILE A 469 -6.80 -5.75 5.49
C ILE A 469 -8.12 -5.43 6.19
N HIS A 470 -8.57 -4.19 6.13
CA HIS A 470 -9.83 -3.78 6.77
C HIS A 470 -11.06 -4.42 6.13
N ALA A 471 -11.01 -4.76 4.84
CA ALA A 471 -12.07 -5.42 4.10
C ALA A 471 -12.16 -6.93 4.37
N GLN A 472 -11.11 -7.54 4.98
CA GLN A 472 -11.17 -8.96 5.34
C GLN A 472 -12.25 -9.21 6.38
N MET A 473 -12.93 -10.37 6.29
CA MET A 473 -13.92 -10.78 7.29
C MET A 473 -13.22 -11.04 8.62
N ASN A 474 -13.86 -10.66 9.70
CA ASN A 474 -13.38 -11.02 11.03
C ASN A 474 -13.60 -12.51 11.26
N GLU A 475 -12.85 -13.08 12.22
CA GLU A 475 -13.04 -14.47 12.65
C GLU A 475 -14.46 -14.66 13.23
N GLU A 476 -14.94 -13.65 13.98
CA GLU A 476 -16.30 -13.59 14.52
C GLU A 476 -16.91 -12.21 14.24
N ASP A 477 -17.94 -12.15 13.40
CA ASP A 477 -18.66 -10.88 13.15
C ASP A 477 -19.84 -10.65 14.13
N HIS A 478 -20.37 -11.73 14.76
CA HIS A 478 -21.54 -11.70 15.65
C HIS A 478 -21.29 -12.47 16.95
N SER A 479 -20.21 -12.16 17.65
CA SER A 479 -19.83 -12.87 18.89
C SER A 479 -20.91 -12.85 19.99
N ASP A 480 -21.75 -11.80 20.01
CA ASP A 480 -22.79 -11.62 21.04
C ASP A 480 -24.02 -12.50 20.83
N SER A 481 -24.21 -13.06 19.63
CA SER A 481 -25.32 -13.96 19.30
C SER A 481 -24.97 -15.45 19.43
N LEU A 482 -23.70 -15.77 19.67
CA LEU A 482 -23.22 -17.14 19.76
C LEU A 482 -23.36 -17.70 21.17
N ALA A 483 -23.59 -19.01 21.27
CA ALA A 483 -23.74 -19.70 22.56
C ALA A 483 -22.48 -19.60 23.41
N THR A 484 -22.67 -19.33 24.70
CA THR A 484 -21.57 -19.29 25.71
C THR A 484 -21.61 -20.45 26.68
N TYR A 485 -22.69 -21.24 26.69
CA TYR A 485 -22.84 -22.40 27.53
C TYR A 485 -23.36 -23.59 26.71
N PRO A 486 -22.54 -24.65 26.50
CA PRO A 486 -23.03 -25.91 25.99
C PRO A 486 -23.82 -26.65 27.08
N ASP A 487 -24.55 -27.67 26.65
CA ASP A 487 -25.22 -28.62 27.56
C ASP A 487 -24.28 -29.14 28.68
N ASP A 488 -24.85 -29.68 29.75
CA ASP A 488 -24.11 -30.30 30.88
C ASP A 488 -23.18 -31.46 30.44
N ASN A 489 -23.41 -32.02 29.27
CA ASN A 489 -22.54 -33.02 28.67
C ASN A 489 -21.26 -32.36 28.11
N ARG A 490 -20.11 -32.69 28.70
CA ARG A 490 -18.78 -32.18 28.36
C ARG A 490 -18.00 -33.09 27.41
N ASP A 491 -18.64 -34.07 26.79
CA ASP A 491 -18.00 -34.95 25.82
C ASP A 491 -17.72 -34.16 24.53
N LEU A 492 -16.48 -34.30 24.01
CA LEU A 492 -16.13 -33.76 22.70
C LEU A 492 -16.35 -34.82 21.63
N SER A 493 -17.13 -34.53 20.61
CA SER A 493 -17.40 -35.49 19.54
C SER A 493 -16.99 -34.92 18.18
N PHE A 494 -16.22 -35.71 17.46
CA PHE A 494 -15.89 -35.49 16.03
C PHE A 494 -16.84 -36.39 15.22
N ARG A 495 -17.57 -35.80 14.27
CA ARG A 495 -18.61 -36.53 13.50
C ARG A 495 -18.33 -36.31 12.02
N ASN A 496 -17.80 -37.33 11.33
CA ASN A 496 -17.46 -37.33 9.90
C ASN A 496 -16.64 -36.09 9.50
N VAL A 497 -15.60 -35.78 10.27
CA VAL A 497 -14.83 -34.56 10.09
C VAL A 497 -13.87 -34.70 8.91
N ASP A 498 -14.03 -33.81 7.97
CA ASP A 498 -13.14 -33.60 6.83
C ASP A 498 -12.43 -32.26 6.97
N PHE A 499 -11.15 -32.21 6.57
CA PHE A 499 -10.42 -30.97 6.51
C PHE A 499 -9.30 -30.97 5.48
N LYS A 500 -9.18 -29.83 4.79
CA LYS A 500 -8.07 -29.48 3.89
C LYS A 500 -7.56 -28.08 4.25
N TYR A 501 -6.23 -27.91 4.34
CA TYR A 501 -5.65 -26.57 4.47
C TYR A 501 -5.82 -25.75 3.18
N ASP A 502 -5.65 -26.40 2.03
CA ASP A 502 -5.96 -25.84 0.71
C ASP A 502 -7.24 -26.50 0.20
N PRO A 503 -8.34 -25.76 0.03
CA PRO A 503 -9.61 -26.31 -0.49
C PRO A 503 -9.45 -27.03 -1.83
N HIS A 504 -8.50 -26.58 -2.66
CA HIS A 504 -8.23 -27.14 -3.99
C HIS A 504 -7.29 -28.35 -3.97
N SER A 505 -6.74 -28.71 -2.81
CA SER A 505 -5.91 -29.90 -2.67
C SER A 505 -6.71 -31.19 -2.93
N LEU A 506 -6.12 -32.10 -3.73
CA LEU A 506 -6.71 -33.42 -3.97
C LEU A 506 -6.67 -34.32 -2.72
N ARG A 507 -5.75 -34.04 -1.78
CA ARG A 507 -5.60 -34.82 -0.54
C ARG A 507 -6.22 -34.07 0.61
N LYS A 508 -7.08 -34.76 1.35
CA LYS A 508 -7.55 -34.28 2.65
C LYS A 508 -6.45 -34.47 3.71
N THR A 509 -6.31 -33.52 4.59
CA THR A 509 -5.44 -33.67 5.78
C THR A 509 -6.13 -34.51 6.85
N ILE A 510 -7.43 -34.34 7.00
CA ILE A 510 -8.33 -35.15 7.82
C ILE A 510 -9.42 -35.66 6.87
N ASP A 511 -9.68 -36.98 6.88
CA ASP A 511 -10.60 -37.66 5.98
C ASP A 511 -11.54 -38.54 6.78
N ASP A 512 -12.81 -38.16 6.86
CA ASP A 512 -13.92 -38.87 7.52
C ASP A 512 -13.63 -39.36 8.95
N VAL A 513 -13.09 -38.49 9.79
CA VAL A 513 -12.70 -38.85 11.14
C VAL A 513 -13.87 -38.70 12.10
N SER A 514 -14.21 -39.79 12.82
CA SER A 514 -15.27 -39.82 13.82
C SER A 514 -14.79 -40.50 15.10
N PHE A 515 -14.86 -39.81 16.24
CA PHE A 515 -14.57 -40.34 17.56
C PHE A 515 -15.11 -39.43 18.66
N THR A 516 -15.16 -39.93 19.89
CA THR A 516 -15.60 -39.15 21.05
C THR A 516 -14.50 -39.14 22.11
N VAL A 517 -14.28 -37.94 22.67
CA VAL A 517 -13.41 -37.72 23.83
C VAL A 517 -14.31 -37.56 25.06
N PRO A 518 -14.34 -38.54 25.98
CA PRO A 518 -15.21 -38.47 27.15
C PRO A 518 -14.80 -37.35 28.11
N GLY A 519 -15.77 -36.60 28.61
CA GLY A 519 -15.56 -35.57 29.61
C GLY A 519 -14.94 -36.11 30.89
N GLY A 520 -14.01 -35.34 31.50
CA GLY A 520 -13.35 -35.73 32.76
C GLY A 520 -12.36 -36.89 32.68
N LYS A 521 -12.02 -37.36 31.47
CA LYS A 521 -11.03 -38.43 31.23
C LYS A 521 -9.83 -37.93 30.41
N VAL A 522 -8.73 -38.66 30.49
CA VAL A 522 -7.55 -38.44 29.66
C VAL A 522 -7.68 -39.26 28.39
N THR A 523 -7.58 -38.62 27.24
CA THR A 523 -7.59 -39.28 25.91
C THR A 523 -6.27 -39.02 25.21
N ALA A 524 -5.59 -40.07 24.75
CA ALA A 524 -4.37 -39.96 23.96
C ALA A 524 -4.66 -40.13 22.47
N ILE A 525 -4.21 -39.17 21.63
CA ILE A 525 -4.25 -39.27 20.18
C ILE A 525 -2.87 -39.68 19.68
N VAL A 526 -2.76 -40.92 19.19
CA VAL A 526 -1.50 -41.53 18.75
C VAL A 526 -1.48 -41.70 17.24
N GLY A 527 -0.31 -41.60 16.65
CA GLY A 527 -0.13 -41.76 15.19
C GLY A 527 1.27 -41.31 14.71
N THR A 528 1.62 -41.66 13.51
CA THR A 528 2.88 -41.26 12.87
C THR A 528 3.00 -39.75 12.68
N SER A 529 4.21 -39.23 12.43
CA SER A 529 4.38 -37.84 12.07
C SER A 529 3.61 -37.53 10.76
N GLY A 530 2.94 -36.39 10.69
CA GLY A 530 2.12 -36.03 9.53
C GLY A 530 0.72 -36.67 9.48
N SER A 531 0.29 -37.47 10.48
CA SER A 531 -1.05 -38.08 10.52
C SER A 531 -2.20 -37.12 10.86
N GLY A 532 -1.97 -35.84 11.01
CA GLY A 532 -3.01 -34.84 11.26
C GLY A 532 -3.32 -34.56 12.76
N LYS A 533 -2.55 -35.10 13.72
CA LYS A 533 -2.79 -34.89 15.17
C LYS A 533 -2.87 -33.40 15.56
N THR A 534 -1.88 -32.63 15.17
CA THR A 534 -1.84 -31.16 15.43
C THR A 534 -2.98 -30.44 14.72
N THR A 535 -3.38 -30.92 13.55
CA THR A 535 -4.51 -30.39 12.78
C THR A 535 -5.82 -30.59 13.54
N LEU A 536 -6.05 -31.77 14.13
CA LEU A 536 -7.24 -32.03 14.96
C LEU A 536 -7.34 -31.06 16.14
N ILE A 537 -6.22 -30.78 16.82
CA ILE A 537 -6.18 -29.80 17.92
C ILE A 537 -6.49 -28.39 17.40
N LYS A 538 -5.92 -27.98 16.27
CA LYS A 538 -6.21 -26.67 15.65
C LYS A 538 -7.68 -26.52 15.26
N LEU A 539 -8.31 -27.59 14.74
CA LEU A 539 -9.75 -27.61 14.44
C LEU A 539 -10.59 -27.53 15.70
N LEU A 540 -10.22 -28.25 16.76
CA LEU A 540 -10.88 -28.21 18.07
C LEU A 540 -10.84 -26.81 18.69
N LEU A 541 -9.73 -26.08 18.51
CA LEU A 541 -9.57 -24.69 18.96
C LEU A 541 -10.30 -23.67 18.07
N GLY A 542 -10.93 -24.11 16.98
CA GLY A 542 -11.62 -23.24 16.04
C GLY A 542 -10.69 -22.33 15.27
N TYR A 543 -9.42 -22.72 15.05
CA TYR A 543 -8.49 -21.94 14.21
C TYR A 543 -8.86 -22.00 12.74
N TYR A 544 -9.49 -23.11 12.33
CA TYR A 544 -9.98 -23.32 10.96
C TYR A 544 -11.38 -23.93 11.00
N PRO A 545 -12.26 -23.55 10.07
CA PRO A 545 -13.54 -24.22 9.90
C PRO A 545 -13.30 -25.63 9.31
N VAL A 546 -14.08 -26.60 9.70
CA VAL A 546 -14.07 -27.93 9.08
C VAL A 546 -14.60 -27.87 7.65
N SER A 547 -14.03 -28.65 6.72
CA SER A 547 -14.49 -28.73 5.33
C SER A 547 -15.75 -29.58 5.19
N GLY A 548 -15.97 -30.54 6.09
CA GLY A 548 -17.15 -31.40 6.18
C GLY A 548 -17.31 -31.95 7.56
N GLY A 549 -18.50 -32.43 7.90
CA GLY A 549 -18.82 -32.92 9.23
C GLY A 549 -18.93 -31.79 10.28
N LYS A 550 -18.79 -32.16 11.57
CA LYS A 550 -18.83 -31.19 12.69
C LYS A 550 -18.08 -31.68 13.90
N ILE A 551 -17.58 -30.75 14.68
CA ILE A 551 -16.98 -30.96 16.00
C ILE A 551 -17.94 -30.35 17.01
N CYS A 552 -18.36 -31.15 18.04
CA CYS A 552 -19.31 -30.70 19.02
C CYS A 552 -18.78 -30.86 20.43
N ILE A 553 -19.22 -30.01 21.37
CA ILE A 553 -19.15 -30.21 22.79
C ILE A 553 -20.58 -30.52 23.27
N GLY A 554 -20.77 -31.75 23.83
CA GLY A 554 -22.13 -32.26 23.99
C GLY A 554 -22.88 -32.34 22.67
N ASN A 555 -23.93 -31.57 22.55
CA ASN A 555 -24.73 -31.46 21.32
C ASN A 555 -24.48 -30.19 20.52
N THR A 556 -23.70 -29.24 21.06
CA THR A 556 -23.49 -27.93 20.45
C THR A 556 -22.26 -27.94 19.54
N PRO A 557 -22.38 -27.64 18.24
CA PRO A 557 -21.23 -27.49 17.33
C PRO A 557 -20.31 -26.35 17.77
N ILE A 558 -18.99 -26.53 17.68
CA ILE A 558 -18.02 -25.48 18.02
C ILE A 558 -18.19 -24.24 17.12
N SER A 559 -18.67 -24.42 15.89
CA SER A 559 -18.98 -23.32 14.97
C SER A 559 -20.10 -22.38 15.44
N GLU A 560 -20.92 -22.82 16.38
CA GLU A 560 -22.04 -22.07 16.98
C GLU A 560 -21.67 -21.47 18.34
N LEU A 561 -20.46 -21.76 18.86
CA LEU A 561 -19.96 -21.23 20.11
C LEU A 561 -19.21 -19.91 19.89
N ASN A 562 -19.24 -19.05 20.90
CA ASN A 562 -18.35 -17.90 20.97
C ASN A 562 -16.89 -18.40 21.13
N LEU A 563 -16.04 -18.23 20.09
CA LEU A 563 -14.68 -18.76 20.07
C LEU A 563 -13.78 -18.17 21.16
N LYS A 564 -14.00 -16.91 21.56
CA LYS A 564 -13.27 -16.30 22.68
C LYS A 564 -13.62 -16.99 23.99
N TRP A 565 -14.90 -17.25 24.24
CA TRP A 565 -15.34 -17.99 25.39
C TRP A 565 -14.78 -19.41 25.35
N TRP A 566 -14.89 -20.11 24.22
CA TRP A 566 -14.39 -21.47 24.04
C TRP A 566 -12.89 -21.58 24.33
N ARG A 567 -12.07 -20.73 23.72
CA ARG A 567 -10.62 -20.73 23.92
C ARG A 567 -10.20 -20.43 25.35
N ARG A 568 -10.97 -19.62 26.09
CA ARG A 568 -10.75 -19.37 27.51
C ARG A 568 -11.00 -20.61 28.39
N GLN A 569 -11.79 -21.58 27.93
CA GLN A 569 -11.99 -22.86 28.61
C GLN A 569 -10.89 -23.88 28.29
N CYS A 570 -10.03 -23.61 27.32
CA CYS A 570 -8.99 -24.49 26.83
C CYS A 570 -7.62 -24.06 27.36
N GLY A 571 -6.93 -24.90 28.16
CA GLY A 571 -5.50 -24.76 28.39
C GLY A 571 -4.73 -25.52 27.30
N VAL A 572 -3.86 -24.87 26.56
CA VAL A 572 -3.19 -25.46 25.38
C VAL A 572 -1.68 -25.29 25.47
N VAL A 573 -0.94 -26.37 25.29
CA VAL A 573 0.52 -26.35 25.10
C VAL A 573 0.80 -26.84 23.69
N MET A 574 1.26 -25.90 22.84
CA MET A 574 1.63 -26.20 21.44
C MET A 574 3.09 -26.65 21.37
N GLN A 575 3.42 -27.40 20.32
CA GLN A 575 4.80 -27.87 20.07
C GLN A 575 5.78 -26.68 19.91
N ASP A 576 5.35 -25.61 19.22
CA ASP A 576 6.12 -24.40 18.99
C ASP A 576 5.65 -23.27 19.93
N GLY A 577 5.57 -23.55 21.23
CA GLY A 577 5.13 -22.59 22.24
C GLY A 577 6.06 -21.38 22.31
N VAL A 578 5.49 -20.18 22.37
CA VAL A 578 6.23 -18.92 22.50
C VAL A 578 6.07 -18.40 23.93
N VAL A 579 7.19 -18.01 24.54
CA VAL A 579 7.21 -17.29 25.81
C VAL A 579 7.34 -15.80 25.52
N PHE A 580 6.39 -15.01 26.01
CA PHE A 580 6.43 -13.56 25.86
C PHE A 580 7.51 -12.95 26.75
N SER A 581 8.07 -11.81 26.33
CA SER A 581 9.08 -11.06 27.10
C SER A 581 8.43 -10.31 28.29
N GLU A 582 7.85 -11.06 29.20
CA GLU A 582 7.13 -10.63 30.39
C GLU A 582 7.59 -11.43 31.61
N SER A 583 7.03 -11.12 32.79
CA SER A 583 7.30 -11.93 33.99
C SER A 583 6.74 -13.36 33.82
N ILE A 584 7.33 -14.33 34.54
CA ILE A 584 6.85 -15.72 34.59
C ILE A 584 5.37 -15.75 34.98
N ALA A 585 5.00 -14.96 35.98
CA ALA A 585 3.62 -14.85 36.46
C ALA A 585 2.66 -14.39 35.33
N ARG A 586 3.06 -13.44 34.49
CA ARG A 586 2.28 -12.98 33.34
C ARG A 586 2.21 -14.02 32.24
N ASN A 587 3.27 -14.75 31.98
CA ASN A 587 3.27 -15.85 31.02
C ASN A 587 2.39 -17.01 31.42
N ILE A 588 2.17 -17.23 32.73
CA ILE A 588 1.25 -18.25 33.26
C ILE A 588 -0.18 -17.73 33.28
N ALA A 589 -0.38 -16.51 33.83
CA ALA A 589 -1.68 -15.87 33.91
C ALA A 589 -1.84 -14.90 32.71
N VAL A 590 -2.13 -15.42 31.53
CA VAL A 590 -2.24 -14.67 30.28
C VAL A 590 -3.43 -13.68 30.29
N ASP A 591 -4.26 -13.66 31.32
CA ASP A 591 -5.43 -12.79 31.44
C ASP A 591 -5.05 -11.37 31.90
N ASP A 592 -5.83 -10.36 31.46
CA ASP A 592 -5.65 -8.93 31.81
C ASP A 592 -5.98 -8.61 33.29
N GLY A 593 -6.48 -9.58 34.06
CA GLY A 593 -6.86 -9.44 35.45
C GLY A 593 -5.69 -9.36 36.45
N GLU A 594 -6.01 -9.07 37.72
CA GLU A 594 -5.04 -9.19 38.81
C GLU A 594 -4.63 -10.64 38.99
N ILE A 595 -3.31 -10.86 39.09
CA ILE A 595 -2.74 -12.21 39.25
C ILE A 595 -3.00 -12.72 40.67
N ASP A 596 -3.80 -13.78 40.80
CA ASP A 596 -3.99 -14.47 42.06
C ASP A 596 -2.72 -15.28 42.42
N ALA A 597 -1.92 -14.72 43.33
CA ALA A 597 -0.68 -15.35 43.80
C ALA A 597 -0.92 -16.71 44.44
N GLY A 598 -2.07 -16.95 45.04
CA GLY A 598 -2.42 -18.25 45.65
C GLY A 598 -2.67 -19.36 44.62
N ARG A 599 -3.27 -19.01 43.46
CA ARG A 599 -3.44 -19.92 42.31
C ARG A 599 -2.15 -20.15 41.54
N LEU A 600 -1.31 -19.10 41.46
CA LEU A 600 -0.04 -19.16 40.72
C LEU A 600 0.97 -20.13 41.38
N LEU A 601 0.96 -20.24 42.72
CA LEU A 601 1.88 -21.08 43.50
C LEU A 601 1.41 -22.53 43.67
N ARG A 602 0.20 -22.88 43.27
CA ARG A 602 -0.34 -24.24 43.21
C ARG A 602 -0.07 -24.90 41.86
#